data_5f1e4c65f46bfd86a0a735faa90c3feb
#
_entry.id   5f1e4c65f46bfd86a0a735faa90c3feb
#
_cell.length_a   1.000
_cell.length_b   1.000
_cell.length_c   1.000
_cell.angle_alpha   90.00
_cell.angle_beta   90.00
_cell.angle_gamma   90.00
#
_symmetry.space_group_name_H-M   'P 1'
#
loop_
_entity.id
_entity.type
_entity.pdbx_description
1 polymer ?
#
loop_
_entity_poly.entity_id
_entity_poly.type
_entity_poly.pdbx_seq_one_letter_code
_entity_poly.pdbx_strand_id
1 'polypeptide(L)'
;AYEIRLSLVGSEMSIRDRDIERLGCKVWGLELFGRRSNQTLRIYIDKNEGISVEDCEKVSKHVSKVLDTENDFSENYMLEVSSPGLDRKFFYNEQYKDYLNEPLKVTFFDSQNKKTIQGRLEEVDKSSIKLEMKEGPMQIAFSSIIQANLII
;
A
#
# COMPACT_ATOMS: atom_id res chain seq x y z
N ALA A 1 -2.98 16.00 -6.31
CA ALA A 1 -1.71 15.36 -6.00
C ALA A 1 -1.35 15.62 -4.55
N TYR A 2 -0.87 14.63 -3.85
CA TYR A 2 -0.42 14.74 -2.47
C TYR A 2 0.98 14.16 -2.34
N GLU A 3 1.64 14.50 -1.26
CA GLU A 3 2.97 14.00 -0.96
C GLU A 3 2.88 12.73 -0.12
N ILE A 4 3.69 11.76 -0.48
CA ILE A 4 3.90 10.57 0.34
C ILE A 4 5.14 10.83 1.18
N ARG A 5 4.96 10.83 2.49
CA ARG A 5 6.06 11.10 3.42
C ARG A 5 6.50 9.85 4.12
N LEU A 6 7.80 9.66 4.11
CA LEU A 6 8.46 8.60 4.86
C LEU A 6 9.35 9.23 5.91
N SER A 7 9.15 8.82 7.16
CA SER A 7 10.02 9.23 8.24
C SER A 7 10.96 8.06 8.56
N LEU A 8 12.25 8.27 8.35
CA LEU A 8 13.30 7.28 8.58
C LEU A 8 14.32 7.83 9.56
N VAL A 9 14.35 7.30 10.78
CA VAL A 9 15.42 7.57 11.76
C VAL A 9 15.86 9.05 11.78
N GLY A 10 14.89 9.95 12.01
CA GLY A 10 15.17 11.38 12.06
C GLY A 10 15.23 12.09 10.72
N SER A 11 15.01 11.37 9.63
CA SER A 11 14.96 11.91 8.27
C SER A 11 13.57 11.81 7.71
N GLU A 12 13.13 12.84 6.98
CA GLU A 12 11.88 12.82 6.24
C GLU A 12 12.17 12.88 4.76
N MET A 13 11.46 12.06 4.00
CA MET A 13 11.52 12.10 2.54
C MET A 13 10.11 12.27 2.00
N SER A 14 9.99 13.11 0.96
CA SER A 14 8.73 13.32 0.27
C SER A 14 8.85 12.84 -1.17
N ILE A 15 7.95 11.95 -1.56
CA ILE A 15 7.77 11.54 -2.96
C ILE A 15 6.40 12.03 -3.36
N ARG A 16 6.33 12.78 -4.43
CA ARG A 16 5.06 13.32 -4.91
C ARG A 16 4.41 12.36 -5.88
N ASP A 17 3.13 12.09 -5.65
CA ASP A 17 2.31 11.29 -6.54
C ASP A 17 2.38 11.76 -7.98
N ARG A 18 2.31 13.09 -8.17
CA ARG A 18 2.31 13.66 -9.52
C ARG A 18 3.61 13.40 -10.28
N ASP A 19 4.74 13.23 -9.59
CA ASP A 19 6.00 12.87 -10.22
C ASP A 19 5.95 11.46 -10.79
N ILE A 20 5.30 10.55 -10.07
CA ILE A 20 5.06 9.18 -10.52
C ILE A 20 4.00 9.15 -11.63
N GLU A 21 2.96 9.98 -11.53
CA GLU A 21 1.93 10.12 -12.56
C GLU A 21 2.51 10.57 -13.90
N ARG A 22 3.51 11.44 -13.90
CA ARG A 22 4.22 11.87 -15.11
C ARG A 22 4.91 10.73 -15.82
N LEU A 23 5.23 9.66 -15.09
CA LEU A 23 5.81 8.44 -15.65
C LEU A 23 4.73 7.45 -16.11
N GLY A 24 3.45 7.83 -16.00
CA GLY A 24 2.32 7.03 -16.43
C GLY A 24 1.80 6.05 -15.40
N CYS A 25 2.23 6.16 -14.14
CA CYS A 25 1.90 5.22 -13.08
C CYS A 25 1.26 5.90 -11.89
N LYS A 26 0.59 5.11 -11.05
CA LYS A 26 0.07 5.55 -9.74
C LYS A 26 0.81 4.81 -8.65
N VAL A 27 1.03 5.46 -7.53
CA VAL A 27 1.54 4.77 -6.34
C VAL A 27 0.37 4.05 -5.68
N TRP A 28 0.45 2.73 -5.58
CA TRP A 28 -0.54 1.94 -4.87
C TRP A 28 -0.25 1.92 -3.37
N GLY A 29 1.01 1.75 -2.99
CA GLY A 29 1.40 1.74 -1.59
C GLY A 29 2.90 1.71 -1.39
N LEU A 30 3.30 1.88 -0.15
CA LEU A 30 4.68 1.89 0.28
C LEU A 30 4.85 1.00 1.49
N GLU A 31 5.94 0.24 1.53
CA GLU A 31 6.33 -0.52 2.70
C GLU A 31 7.81 -0.27 2.99
N LEU A 32 8.11 -0.09 4.26
CA LEU A 32 9.47 0.01 4.73
C LEU A 32 9.70 -1.10 5.74
N PHE A 33 10.69 -1.93 5.50
CA PHE A 33 10.98 -3.04 6.40
C PHE A 33 12.47 -3.30 6.48
N GLY A 34 12.86 -4.13 7.44
CA GLY A 34 14.25 -4.45 7.71
C GLY A 34 14.78 -3.70 8.92
N ARG A 35 16.05 -3.93 9.21
CA ARG A 35 16.75 -3.31 10.35
C ARG A 35 17.38 -1.98 9.92
N ARG A 36 17.67 -1.11 10.88
CA ARG A 36 18.32 0.19 10.63
C ARG A 36 19.52 0.13 9.71
N SER A 37 20.31 -0.92 9.82
CA SER A 37 21.54 -1.10 9.03
C SER A 37 21.28 -1.70 7.65
N ASN A 38 20.06 -2.18 7.39
CA ASN A 38 19.73 -2.87 6.14
C ASN A 38 18.23 -2.78 5.90
N GLN A 39 17.79 -1.63 5.39
CA GLN A 39 16.38 -1.35 5.15
C GLN A 39 16.00 -1.56 3.70
N THR A 40 14.78 -2.02 3.48
CA THR A 40 14.18 -2.12 2.15
C THR A 40 12.97 -1.21 2.10
N LEU A 41 12.98 -0.32 1.11
CA LEU A 41 11.82 0.49 0.75
C LEU A 41 11.19 -0.16 -0.49
N ARG A 42 9.95 -0.62 -0.35
CA ARG A 42 9.20 -1.20 -1.47
C ARG A 42 8.09 -0.25 -1.87
N ILE A 43 8.05 0.09 -3.15
CA ILE A 43 7.01 0.94 -3.72
C ILE A 43 6.18 0.07 -4.66
N TYR A 44 4.87 0.05 -4.43
CA TYR A 44 3.93 -0.61 -5.33
C TYR A 44 3.35 0.43 -6.27
N ILE A 45 3.48 0.18 -7.56
CA ILE A 45 2.94 1.06 -8.59
C ILE A 45 1.88 0.32 -9.39
N ASP A 46 0.90 1.07 -9.88
CA ASP A 46 -0.21 0.51 -10.66
C ASP A 46 -0.50 1.35 -11.89
N LYS A 47 -1.19 0.75 -12.85
CA LYS A 47 -1.51 1.36 -14.12
C LYS A 47 -2.67 0.57 -14.74
N ASN A 48 -3.60 1.25 -15.41
CA ASN A 48 -4.82 0.60 -15.95
C ASN A 48 -4.52 -0.57 -16.87
N GLU A 49 -3.48 -0.47 -17.69
CA GLU A 49 -3.10 -1.53 -18.63
C GLU A 49 -2.18 -2.58 -18.00
N GLY A 50 -1.88 -2.47 -16.70
CA GLY A 50 -0.89 -3.29 -16.04
C GLY A 50 0.50 -2.70 -16.07
N ILE A 51 1.35 -3.16 -15.19
CA ILE A 51 2.71 -2.65 -15.00
C ILE A 51 3.71 -3.51 -15.75
N SER A 52 4.61 -2.87 -16.51
CA SER A 52 5.71 -3.53 -17.19
C SER A 52 7.02 -3.39 -16.38
N VAL A 53 8.01 -4.18 -16.75
CA VAL A 53 9.37 -4.05 -16.19
C VAL A 53 9.94 -2.67 -16.47
N GLU A 54 9.67 -2.10 -17.64
CA GLU A 54 10.10 -0.75 -18.00
C GLU A 54 9.50 0.32 -17.09
N ASP A 55 8.22 0.17 -16.72
CA ASP A 55 7.56 1.07 -15.78
C ASP A 55 8.28 1.04 -14.43
N CYS A 56 8.60 -0.13 -13.93
CA CYS A 56 9.34 -0.30 -12.68
C CYS A 56 10.73 0.34 -12.74
N GLU A 57 11.43 0.19 -13.86
CA GLU A 57 12.74 0.81 -14.05
C GLU A 57 12.68 2.33 -14.04
N LYS A 58 11.71 2.92 -14.73
CA LYS A 58 11.51 4.38 -14.78
C LYS A 58 11.25 4.94 -13.39
N VAL A 59 10.34 4.32 -12.64
CA VAL A 59 9.99 4.76 -11.30
C VAL A 59 11.19 4.57 -10.37
N SER A 60 11.88 3.45 -10.46
CA SER A 60 13.06 3.17 -9.64
C SER A 60 14.16 4.21 -9.85
N LYS A 61 14.45 4.57 -11.10
CA LYS A 61 15.45 5.60 -11.42
C LYS A 61 15.05 6.96 -10.85
N HIS A 62 13.77 7.33 -10.99
CA HIS A 62 13.28 8.59 -10.48
C HIS A 62 13.39 8.66 -8.94
N VAL A 63 12.92 7.62 -8.26
CA VAL A 63 12.96 7.57 -6.79
C VAL A 63 14.39 7.54 -6.28
N SER A 64 15.28 6.80 -6.93
CA SER A 64 16.70 6.77 -6.56
C SER A 64 17.33 8.16 -6.63
N LYS A 65 17.00 8.96 -7.64
CA LYS A 65 17.49 10.34 -7.75
C LYS A 65 16.99 11.21 -6.61
N VAL A 66 15.70 11.07 -6.24
CA VAL A 66 15.12 11.81 -5.13
C VAL A 66 15.82 11.43 -3.81
N LEU A 67 16.04 10.14 -3.59
CA LEU A 67 16.72 9.64 -2.39
C LEU A 67 18.15 10.16 -2.31
N ASP A 68 18.88 10.14 -3.40
CA ASP A 68 20.27 10.63 -3.47
C ASP A 68 20.35 12.13 -3.18
N THR A 69 19.37 12.89 -3.64
CA THR A 69 19.30 14.34 -3.45
C THR A 69 19.04 14.73 -2.01
N GLU A 70 18.22 13.94 -1.32
CA GLU A 70 17.82 14.22 0.07
C GLU A 70 18.94 13.96 1.09
N ASN A 71 19.97 13.24 0.72
CA ASN A 71 21.19 12.97 1.54
C ASN A 71 20.97 12.31 2.89
N ASP A 72 19.74 12.02 3.26
CA ASP A 72 19.38 11.55 4.60
C ASP A 72 19.22 10.04 4.70
N PHE A 73 19.36 9.35 3.57
CA PHE A 73 19.27 7.90 3.58
C PHE A 73 20.63 7.28 3.85
N SER A 74 20.64 6.31 4.72
CA SER A 74 21.82 5.52 4.95
C SER A 74 22.20 4.81 3.66
N GLU A 75 23.49 4.62 3.45
CA GLU A 75 24.01 3.92 2.28
C GLU A 75 23.55 2.46 2.17
N ASN A 76 22.90 1.96 3.22
CA ASN A 76 22.50 0.57 3.36
C ASN A 76 20.99 0.33 3.19
N TYR A 77 20.35 1.06 2.29
CA TYR A 77 18.95 0.76 1.96
C TYR A 77 18.86 0.09 0.59
N MET A 78 17.82 -0.68 0.40
CA MET A 78 17.49 -1.29 -0.89
C MET A 78 16.15 -0.72 -1.36
N LEU A 79 16.08 -0.36 -2.63
CA LEU A 79 14.83 0.10 -3.24
C LEU A 79 14.28 -1.00 -4.13
N GLU A 80 13.01 -1.33 -3.91
CA GLU A 80 12.26 -2.25 -4.76
C GLU A 80 11.03 -1.55 -5.31
N VAL A 81 10.77 -1.69 -6.61
CA VAL A 81 9.56 -1.17 -7.25
C VAL A 81 8.85 -2.35 -7.87
N SER A 82 7.57 -2.50 -7.56
CA SER A 82 6.81 -3.69 -7.93
C SER A 82 5.36 -3.36 -8.26
N SER A 83 4.71 -4.28 -8.96
CA SER A 83 3.26 -4.29 -9.10
C SER A 83 2.62 -4.77 -7.79
N PRO A 84 1.42 -4.25 -7.42
CA PRO A 84 0.73 -4.76 -6.23
C PRO A 84 0.19 -6.18 -6.38
N GLY A 85 0.10 -6.70 -7.60
CA GLY A 85 -0.43 -8.05 -7.86
C GLY A 85 -1.96 -8.10 -7.91
N LEU A 86 -2.50 -9.25 -8.23
CA LEU A 86 -3.94 -9.50 -8.29
C LEU A 86 -4.55 -9.65 -6.89
N ASP A 87 -3.78 -10.19 -5.96
CA ASP A 87 -4.14 -10.37 -4.55
C ASP A 87 -3.64 -9.20 -3.70
N ARG A 88 -3.70 -8.02 -4.26
CA ARG A 88 -3.11 -6.79 -3.70
C ARG A 88 -3.55 -6.50 -2.28
N LYS A 89 -2.62 -5.99 -1.51
CA LYS A 89 -2.85 -5.49 -0.16
C LYS A 89 -3.37 -4.05 -0.24
N PHE A 90 -4.31 -3.69 0.63
CA PHE A 90 -4.81 -2.32 0.74
C PHE A 90 -3.95 -1.53 1.73
N PHE A 91 -3.58 -0.32 1.36
CA PHE A 91 -2.75 0.58 2.18
C PHE A 91 -3.52 1.79 2.67
N TYR A 92 -4.55 2.22 1.93
CA TYR A 92 -5.32 3.42 2.24
C TYR A 92 -6.81 3.11 2.22
N ASN A 93 -7.55 3.83 3.07
CA ASN A 93 -9.00 3.62 3.18
C ASN A 93 -9.72 3.84 1.86
N GLU A 94 -9.27 4.81 1.06
CA GLU A 94 -9.87 5.18 -0.22
C GLU A 94 -9.78 4.08 -1.27
N GLN A 95 -8.88 3.12 -1.10
CA GLN A 95 -8.67 2.06 -2.07
C GLN A 95 -9.79 1.03 -2.08
N TYR A 96 -10.48 0.86 -0.97
CA TYR A 96 -11.52 -0.17 -0.84
C TYR A 96 -12.73 0.07 -1.73
N LYS A 97 -13.11 1.32 -1.96
CA LYS A 97 -14.36 1.65 -2.68
C LYS A 97 -14.41 1.14 -4.12
N ASP A 98 -13.27 0.95 -4.75
CA ASP A 98 -13.20 0.45 -6.13
C ASP A 98 -13.31 -1.08 -6.21
N TYR A 99 -13.40 -1.74 -5.06
CA TYR A 99 -13.43 -3.20 -4.96
C TYR A 99 -14.70 -3.73 -4.29
N LEU A 100 -15.79 -2.98 -4.40
CA LEU A 100 -17.09 -3.44 -3.91
C LEU A 100 -17.46 -4.75 -4.61
N ASN A 101 -18.06 -5.66 -3.84
CA ASN A 101 -18.47 -7.00 -4.27
C ASN A 101 -17.33 -8.00 -4.49
N GLU A 102 -16.09 -7.58 -4.25
CA GLU A 102 -14.94 -8.48 -4.37
C GLU A 102 -14.66 -9.20 -3.05
N PRO A 103 -14.10 -10.42 -3.12
CA PRO A 103 -13.76 -11.15 -1.90
C PRO A 103 -12.46 -10.62 -1.28
N LEU A 104 -12.52 -10.38 0.02
CA LEU A 104 -11.39 -9.87 0.80
C LEU A 104 -11.03 -10.81 1.93
N LYS A 105 -9.75 -10.84 2.25
CA LYS A 105 -9.23 -11.41 3.48
C LYS A 105 -8.80 -10.26 4.37
N VAL A 106 -9.34 -10.20 5.58
CA VAL A 106 -9.08 -9.09 6.51
C VAL A 106 -8.59 -9.64 7.83
N THR A 107 -7.47 -9.12 8.30
CA THR A 107 -6.93 -9.39 9.63
C THR A 107 -7.11 -8.14 10.47
N PHE A 108 -7.73 -8.27 11.63
CA PHE A 108 -8.09 -7.13 12.47
C PHE A 108 -8.05 -7.52 13.95
N PHE A 109 -8.04 -6.50 14.82
CA PHE A 109 -8.18 -6.69 16.24
C PHE A 109 -9.65 -6.66 16.64
N ASP A 110 -10.10 -7.72 17.31
CA ASP A 110 -11.39 -7.79 17.96
C ASP A 110 -11.13 -7.80 19.47
N SER A 111 -11.32 -6.65 20.10
CA SER A 111 -10.86 -6.40 21.46
C SER A 111 -9.32 -6.54 21.53
N GLN A 112 -8.81 -7.53 22.24
CA GLN A 112 -7.38 -7.77 22.34
C GLN A 112 -6.91 -8.94 21.47
N ASN A 113 -7.84 -9.54 20.73
CA ASN A 113 -7.57 -10.72 19.93
C ASN A 113 -7.43 -10.37 18.45
N LYS A 114 -6.44 -10.96 17.82
CA LYS A 114 -6.21 -10.84 16.39
C LYS A 114 -7.06 -11.90 15.68
N LYS A 115 -7.90 -11.47 14.76
CA LYS A 115 -8.75 -12.36 13.96
C LYS A 115 -8.51 -12.16 12.48
N THR A 116 -8.67 -13.23 11.71
CA THR A 116 -8.63 -13.19 10.25
C THR A 116 -9.92 -13.78 9.71
N ILE A 117 -10.59 -13.01 8.86
CA ILE A 117 -11.84 -13.44 8.22
C ILE A 117 -11.77 -13.24 6.72
N GLN A 118 -12.65 -13.92 6.01
CA GLN A 118 -12.83 -13.76 4.57
C GLN A 118 -14.30 -13.45 4.30
N GLY A 119 -14.54 -12.49 3.44
CA GLY A 119 -15.88 -12.10 3.08
C GLY A 119 -15.90 -11.21 1.85
N ARG A 120 -17.09 -10.99 1.31
CA ARG A 120 -17.30 -10.11 0.17
C ARG A 120 -17.49 -8.68 0.67
N LEU A 121 -16.79 -7.74 0.07
CA LEU A 121 -16.92 -6.33 0.46
C LEU A 121 -18.28 -5.79 0.02
N GLU A 122 -19.13 -5.48 0.98
CA GLU A 122 -20.50 -5.04 0.75
C GLU A 122 -20.63 -3.51 0.77
N GLU A 123 -20.02 -2.86 1.74
CA GLU A 123 -20.08 -1.41 1.89
C GLU A 123 -18.76 -0.86 2.40
N VAL A 124 -18.49 0.38 2.01
CA VAL A 124 -17.34 1.16 2.50
C VAL A 124 -17.85 2.52 2.91
N ASP A 125 -17.56 2.95 4.13
CA ASP A 125 -17.83 4.32 4.56
C ASP A 125 -16.55 5.00 5.03
N LYS A 126 -16.65 6.18 5.64
CA LYS A 126 -15.48 6.96 6.04
C LYS A 126 -14.65 6.30 7.15
N SER A 127 -15.27 5.46 7.96
CA SER A 127 -14.64 4.90 9.16
C SER A 127 -14.55 3.38 9.19
N SER A 128 -15.25 2.70 8.29
CA SER A 128 -15.34 1.24 8.33
C SER A 128 -15.65 0.61 6.99
N ILE A 129 -15.48 -0.71 6.95
CA ILE A 129 -15.95 -1.56 5.86
C ILE A 129 -16.96 -2.55 6.42
N LYS A 130 -17.80 -3.07 5.53
CA LYS A 130 -18.77 -4.12 5.87
C LYS A 130 -18.56 -5.30 4.93
N LEU A 131 -18.31 -6.46 5.52
CA LEU A 131 -18.11 -7.71 4.80
C LEU A 131 -19.34 -8.60 4.94
N GLU A 132 -19.75 -9.20 3.82
CA GLU A 132 -20.77 -10.24 3.84
C GLU A 132 -20.10 -11.60 3.94
N MET A 133 -20.50 -12.37 4.95
CA MET A 133 -19.97 -13.70 5.23
C MET A 133 -21.13 -14.67 5.40
N LYS A 134 -20.84 -15.97 5.48
CA LYS A 134 -21.86 -17.00 5.67
C LYS A 134 -22.66 -16.79 6.96
N GLU A 135 -22.01 -16.29 8.01
CA GLU A 135 -22.61 -16.03 9.31
C GLU A 135 -23.41 -14.73 9.36
N GLY A 136 -23.38 -13.95 8.28
CA GLY A 136 -24.02 -12.65 8.20
C GLY A 136 -23.00 -11.52 8.00
N PRO A 137 -23.49 -10.27 7.90
CA PRO A 137 -22.61 -9.13 7.69
C PRO A 137 -21.80 -8.81 8.94
N MET A 138 -20.56 -8.35 8.73
CA MET A 138 -19.70 -7.87 9.81
C MET A 138 -19.12 -6.51 9.42
N GLN A 139 -19.25 -5.54 10.32
CA GLN A 139 -18.67 -4.23 10.16
C GLN A 139 -17.34 -4.17 10.89
N ILE A 140 -16.29 -3.67 10.22
CA ILE A 140 -14.95 -3.58 10.77
C ILE A 140 -14.45 -2.15 10.60
N ALA A 141 -14.08 -1.52 11.71
CA ALA A 141 -13.50 -0.18 11.68
C ALA A 141 -12.12 -0.22 11.04
N PHE A 142 -11.81 0.77 10.21
CA PHE A 142 -10.48 0.89 9.61
C PHE A 142 -9.39 0.90 10.68
N SER A 143 -9.63 1.55 11.81
CA SER A 143 -8.68 1.61 12.92
C SER A 143 -8.33 0.25 13.53
N SER A 144 -9.18 -0.75 13.33
CA SER A 144 -8.95 -2.11 13.82
C SER A 144 -8.25 -3.00 12.82
N ILE A 145 -8.20 -2.61 11.54
CA ILE A 145 -7.62 -3.43 10.48
C ILE A 145 -6.09 -3.40 10.56
N ILE A 146 -5.50 -4.57 10.63
CA ILE A 146 -4.05 -4.75 10.59
C ILE A 146 -3.60 -4.91 9.15
N GLN A 147 -4.32 -5.72 8.38
CA GLN A 147 -4.02 -6.01 6.98
C GLN A 147 -5.26 -6.50 6.26
N ALA A 148 -5.43 -6.08 5.03
CA ALA A 148 -6.48 -6.59 4.15
C ALA A 148 -5.94 -6.73 2.74
N ASN A 149 -6.40 -7.75 2.03
CA ASN A 149 -6.00 -7.98 0.65
C ASN A 149 -7.13 -8.66 -0.13
N LEU A 150 -7.07 -8.52 -1.46
CA LEU A 150 -7.99 -9.26 -2.34
C LEU A 150 -7.68 -10.75 -2.32
N ILE A 151 -8.70 -11.55 -2.52
CA ILE A 151 -8.57 -13.01 -2.70
C ILE A 151 -8.77 -13.30 -4.19
N ILE A 152 -7.88 -14.09 -4.74
CA ILE A 152 -8.00 -14.55 -6.13
C ILE A 152 -8.88 -15.80 -6.19
#